data_a205d518a696c284d935f9e3a22da575
#
_entry.id   a205d518a696c284d935f9e3a22da575
#
_cell.length_a   1.000
_cell.length_b   1.000
_cell.length_c   1.000
_cell.angle_alpha   90.00
_cell.angle_beta   90.00
_cell.angle_gamma   90.00
#
_symmetry.space_group_name_H-M   'P 1'
#
loop_
_entity.id
_entity.type
_entity.pdbx_description
1 polymer ?
#
loop_
_entity_poly.entity_id
_entity_poly.type
_entity_poly.pdbx_seq_one_letter_code
_entity_poly.pdbx_strand_id
1 'polypeptide(L)'
;GPHSICLLNDSFPPLIDGVANTVVNYARELTKLGDRAIVVTPEHPDADDSRFPFPVARYPSVDTRKLFGYLAGYPFSPETLRQLKEQKVDLLHSHCPVMSTILARSIREVIDAPLVFTYHTKFDVDVAKLIRGKLLQESALYLLASNISACDEVWVVSRGAGENLRSIGYHGDYYVMENGVDMPRGRVSEAEVIAATADYDLPEGVPVFLFVGRMMWY
;
A
#
# COMPACT_ATOMS: atom_id res chain seq x y z
N GLY A 1 15.19 19.66 11.30
CA GLY A 1 13.96 19.32 12.02
C GLY A 1 13.38 18.03 11.50
N PRO A 2 12.39 17.42 12.15
CA PRO A 2 11.75 16.21 11.66
C PRO A 2 11.04 16.47 10.33
N HIS A 3 11.11 15.48 9.42
CA HIS A 3 10.35 15.52 8.18
C HIS A 3 8.88 15.20 8.43
N SER A 4 8.01 15.66 7.54
CA SER A 4 6.58 15.37 7.56
C SER A 4 6.19 14.62 6.29
N ILE A 5 5.92 13.33 6.43
CA ILE A 5 5.71 12.41 5.31
C ILE A 5 4.25 11.99 5.26
N CYS A 6 3.63 12.17 4.10
CA CYS A 6 2.28 11.70 3.82
C CYS A 6 2.35 10.38 3.06
N LEU A 7 1.77 9.33 3.63
CA LEU A 7 1.64 8.01 3.01
C LEU A 7 0.22 7.84 2.49
N LEU A 8 0.06 7.55 1.19
CA LEU A 8 -1.25 7.40 0.56
C LEU A 8 -1.42 5.97 0.05
N ASN A 9 -2.55 5.37 0.37
CA ASN A 9 -2.94 4.06 -0.16
C ASN A 9 -4.45 3.95 -0.26
N ASP A 10 -4.94 3.19 -1.25
CA ASP A 10 -6.37 2.97 -1.47
C ASP A 10 -6.98 1.99 -0.46
N SER A 11 -6.16 1.21 0.23
CA SER A 11 -6.57 0.33 1.32
C SER A 11 -5.81 0.65 2.61
N PHE A 12 -6.50 0.51 3.74
CA PHE A 12 -5.94 0.68 5.08
C PHE A 12 -6.82 -0.10 6.08
N PRO A 13 -6.34 -0.46 7.26
CA PRO A 13 -7.19 -1.12 8.24
C PRO A 13 -8.52 -0.38 8.46
N PRO A 14 -9.66 -1.10 8.57
CA PRO A 14 -9.77 -2.52 8.91
C PRO A 14 -9.61 -3.51 7.72
N LEU A 15 -9.39 -3.04 6.52
CA LEU A 15 -9.07 -3.93 5.40
C LEU A 15 -7.75 -4.67 5.65
N ILE A 16 -7.75 -5.96 5.40
CA ILE A 16 -6.57 -6.82 5.60
C ILE A 16 -5.93 -7.07 4.23
N ASP A 17 -4.84 -6.38 3.95
CA ASP A 17 -3.99 -6.67 2.80
C ASP A 17 -2.52 -6.33 3.08
N GLY A 18 -1.60 -6.90 2.29
CA GLY A 18 -0.17 -6.76 2.48
C GLY A 18 0.33 -5.32 2.28
N VAL A 19 -0.27 -4.56 1.36
CA VAL A 19 0.11 -3.16 1.11
C VAL A 19 -0.36 -2.28 2.25
N ALA A 20 -1.59 -2.45 2.74
CA ALA A 20 -2.10 -1.74 3.91
C ALA A 20 -1.20 -1.96 5.14
N ASN A 21 -0.77 -3.19 5.39
CA ASN A 21 0.15 -3.51 6.47
C ASN A 21 1.52 -2.85 6.28
N THR A 22 2.02 -2.80 5.06
CA THR A 22 3.28 -2.10 4.73
C THR A 22 3.17 -0.62 5.04
N VAL A 23 2.07 0.04 4.68
CA VAL A 23 1.84 1.46 4.98
C VAL A 23 1.78 1.72 6.49
N VAL A 24 1.10 0.85 7.25
CA VAL A 24 1.11 0.91 8.72
C VAL A 24 2.52 0.83 9.28
N ASN A 25 3.34 -0.10 8.76
CA ASN A 25 4.72 -0.27 9.21
C ASN A 25 5.59 0.95 8.87
N TYR A 26 5.47 1.49 7.66
CA TYR A 26 6.15 2.74 7.29
C TYR A 26 5.79 3.88 8.25
N ALA A 27 4.51 4.10 8.49
CA ALA A 27 4.06 5.19 9.38
C ALA A 27 4.56 5.01 10.82
N ARG A 28 4.54 3.79 11.34
CA ARG A 28 5.04 3.47 12.68
C ARG A 28 6.55 3.69 12.79
N GLU A 29 7.32 3.20 11.83
CA GLU A 29 8.78 3.33 11.88
C GLU A 29 9.24 4.77 11.70
N LEU A 30 8.62 5.53 10.79
CA LEU A 30 8.88 6.97 10.66
C LEU A 30 8.60 7.71 11.97
N THR A 31 7.48 7.39 12.63
CA THR A 31 7.15 7.98 13.95
C THR A 31 8.18 7.62 15.02
N LYS A 32 8.65 6.36 15.05
CA LYS A 32 9.71 5.92 15.98
C LYS A 32 11.04 6.64 15.73
N LEU A 33 11.35 6.93 14.47
CA LEU A 33 12.57 7.68 14.08
C LEU A 33 12.50 9.17 14.40
N GLY A 34 11.34 9.66 14.87
CA GLY A 34 11.15 11.06 15.23
C GLY A 34 10.63 11.94 14.11
N ASP A 35 10.27 11.35 12.97
CA ASP A 35 9.57 12.05 11.89
C ASP A 35 8.06 12.10 12.14
N ARG A 36 7.37 12.95 11.40
CA ARG A 36 5.92 12.99 11.40
C ARG A 36 5.39 12.22 10.22
N ALA A 37 4.51 11.26 10.48
CA ALA A 37 3.80 10.53 9.45
C ALA A 37 2.32 10.88 9.50
N ILE A 38 1.69 11.01 8.34
CA ILE A 38 0.24 11.06 8.18
C ILE A 38 -0.17 10.08 7.09
N VAL A 39 -1.20 9.29 7.34
CA VAL A 39 -1.75 8.37 6.34
C VAL A 39 -3.00 9.00 5.72
N VAL A 40 -3.08 8.95 4.39
CA VAL A 40 -4.26 9.39 3.62
C VAL A 40 -4.84 8.19 2.90
N THR A 41 -6.10 7.89 3.16
CA THR A 41 -6.79 6.70 2.68
C THR A 41 -8.29 6.96 2.57
N PRO A 42 -9.05 6.17 1.78
CA PRO A 42 -10.50 6.32 1.70
C PRO A 42 -11.20 6.07 3.04
N GLU A 43 -12.36 6.70 3.21
CA GLU A 43 -13.27 6.39 4.31
C GLU A 43 -13.68 4.91 4.29
N HIS A 44 -13.85 4.36 5.47
CA HIS A 44 -14.39 3.02 5.68
C HIS A 44 -15.36 3.06 6.87
N PRO A 45 -16.55 2.45 6.78
CA PRO A 45 -17.57 2.56 7.83
C PRO A 45 -17.16 1.96 9.17
N ASP A 46 -16.27 0.95 9.15
CA ASP A 46 -15.81 0.24 10.35
C ASP A 46 -14.40 0.70 10.80
N ALA A 47 -13.92 1.85 10.31
CA ALA A 47 -12.61 2.36 10.66
C ALA A 47 -12.56 2.90 12.09
N ASP A 48 -11.55 2.47 12.84
CA ASP A 48 -11.13 3.05 14.10
C ASP A 48 -9.63 3.36 14.03
N ASP A 49 -9.32 4.62 13.77
CA ASP A 49 -7.94 5.08 13.59
C ASP A 49 -7.29 5.55 14.90
N SER A 50 -8.04 5.59 16.00
CA SER A 50 -7.58 6.07 17.31
C SER A 50 -6.44 5.22 17.91
N ARG A 51 -6.30 3.97 17.45
CA ARG A 51 -5.27 3.02 17.88
C ARG A 51 -3.88 3.28 17.29
N PHE A 52 -3.77 4.14 16.27
CA PHE A 52 -2.49 4.42 15.62
C PHE A 52 -1.76 5.58 16.27
N PRO A 53 -0.40 5.51 16.40
CA PRO A 53 0.40 6.60 16.97
C PRO A 53 0.65 7.75 15.99
N PHE A 54 -0.01 7.74 14.85
CA PHE A 54 0.05 8.76 13.79
C PHE A 54 -1.35 9.12 13.32
N PRO A 55 -1.58 10.33 12.79
CA PRO A 55 -2.88 10.73 12.26
C PRO A 55 -3.22 9.99 10.96
N VAL A 56 -4.50 9.71 10.78
CA VAL A 56 -5.07 9.15 9.55
C VAL A 56 -6.14 10.11 9.05
N ALA A 57 -5.96 10.63 7.84
CA ALA A 57 -6.92 11.46 7.15
C ALA A 57 -7.66 10.61 6.11
N ARG A 58 -8.98 10.54 6.22
CA ARG A 58 -9.80 9.76 5.30
C ARG A 58 -10.58 10.67 4.36
N TYR A 59 -10.44 10.43 3.07
CA TYR A 59 -11.20 11.14 2.05
C TYR A 59 -12.46 10.36 1.65
N PRO A 60 -13.50 11.04 1.11
CA PRO A 60 -14.77 10.41 0.80
C PRO A 60 -14.62 9.18 -0.09
N SER A 61 -15.37 8.13 0.21
CA SER A 61 -15.42 6.91 -0.60
C SER A 61 -16.84 6.62 -1.09
N VAL A 62 -16.93 5.93 -2.22
CA VAL A 62 -18.18 5.44 -2.80
C VAL A 62 -18.25 3.94 -2.56
N ASP A 63 -19.40 3.47 -2.12
CA ASP A 63 -19.62 2.03 -1.91
C ASP A 63 -19.75 1.29 -3.24
N THR A 64 -18.67 0.68 -3.67
CA THR A 64 -18.59 -0.17 -4.86
C THR A 64 -18.49 -1.65 -4.53
N ARG A 65 -18.72 -2.04 -3.28
CA ARG A 65 -18.56 -3.44 -2.81
C ARG A 65 -19.38 -4.43 -3.61
N LYS A 66 -20.57 -4.05 -4.06
CA LYS A 66 -21.43 -4.91 -4.91
C LYS A 66 -20.87 -5.16 -6.30
N LEU A 67 -20.07 -4.21 -6.82
CA LEU A 67 -19.49 -4.28 -8.17
C LEU A 67 -18.06 -4.83 -8.15
N PHE A 68 -17.24 -4.39 -7.20
CA PHE A 68 -15.80 -4.65 -7.18
C PHE A 68 -15.31 -5.31 -5.87
N GLY A 69 -16.17 -5.53 -4.90
CA GLY A 69 -15.84 -6.14 -3.62
C GLY A 69 -15.10 -5.19 -2.63
N TYR A 70 -14.93 -3.92 -2.96
CA TYR A 70 -14.29 -2.91 -2.10
C TYR A 70 -14.93 -1.52 -2.26
N LEU A 71 -14.58 -0.62 -1.34
CA LEU A 71 -14.94 0.79 -1.41
C LEU A 71 -13.96 1.53 -2.33
N ALA A 72 -14.45 2.34 -3.25
CA ALA A 72 -13.64 3.20 -4.09
C ALA A 72 -13.53 4.61 -3.47
N GLY A 73 -12.31 5.13 -3.35
CA GLY A 73 -12.07 6.48 -2.89
C GLY A 73 -12.41 7.54 -3.95
N TYR A 74 -12.79 8.71 -3.50
CA TYR A 74 -12.96 9.89 -4.34
C TYR A 74 -11.71 10.78 -4.22
N PRO A 75 -10.92 10.98 -5.29
CA PRO A 75 -9.57 11.54 -5.19
C PRO A 75 -9.51 13.06 -5.00
N PHE A 76 -10.66 13.74 -5.02
CA PHE A 76 -10.73 15.21 -4.91
C PHE A 76 -11.35 15.61 -3.57
N SER A 77 -10.52 15.87 -2.56
CA SER A 77 -10.95 16.24 -1.21
C SER A 77 -10.30 17.55 -0.75
N PRO A 78 -11.02 18.68 -0.76
CA PRO A 78 -10.51 19.95 -0.21
C PRO A 78 -10.14 19.84 1.27
N GLU A 79 -10.86 19.06 2.04
CA GLU A 79 -10.61 18.84 3.47
C GLU A 79 -9.28 18.10 3.69
N THR A 80 -9.01 17.05 2.92
CA THR A 80 -7.73 16.34 2.97
C THR A 80 -6.57 17.30 2.64
N LEU A 81 -6.71 18.11 1.60
CA LEU A 81 -5.70 19.11 1.24
C LEU A 81 -5.44 20.10 2.37
N ARG A 82 -6.49 20.59 3.05
CA ARG A 82 -6.38 21.48 4.20
C ARG A 82 -5.58 20.82 5.33
N GLN A 83 -5.90 19.59 5.69
CA GLN A 83 -5.21 18.84 6.73
C GLN A 83 -3.71 18.64 6.41
N LEU A 84 -3.37 18.35 5.16
CA LEU A 84 -1.98 18.18 4.73
C LEU A 84 -1.20 19.50 4.78
N LYS A 85 -1.81 20.61 4.44
CA LYS A 85 -1.21 21.94 4.61
C LYS A 85 -0.95 22.27 6.09
N GLU A 86 -1.90 21.99 6.97
CA GLU A 86 -1.74 22.18 8.41
C GLU A 86 -0.62 21.32 9.00
N GLN A 87 -0.47 20.10 8.51
CA GLN A 87 0.61 19.18 8.90
C GLN A 87 1.98 19.55 8.31
N LYS A 88 2.04 20.53 7.40
CA LYS A 88 3.26 20.99 6.72
C LYS A 88 4.00 19.79 6.07
N VAL A 89 3.26 19.00 5.30
CA VAL A 89 3.80 17.84 4.58
C VAL A 89 4.86 18.29 3.58
N ASP A 90 6.02 17.65 3.61
CA ASP A 90 7.16 17.94 2.76
C ASP A 90 7.56 16.77 1.82
N LEU A 91 6.89 15.62 1.95
CA LEU A 91 7.05 14.47 1.06
C LEU A 91 5.72 13.70 0.94
N LEU A 92 5.36 13.34 -0.29
CA LEU A 92 4.23 12.46 -0.59
C LEU A 92 4.75 11.11 -1.05
N HIS A 93 4.21 10.03 -0.49
CA HIS A 93 4.56 8.67 -0.87
C HIS A 93 3.30 7.85 -1.11
N SER A 94 2.99 7.56 -2.38
CA SER A 94 1.85 6.75 -2.78
C SER A 94 2.24 5.28 -2.95
N HIS A 95 1.36 4.40 -2.49
CA HIS A 95 1.53 2.94 -2.57
C HIS A 95 0.51 2.26 -3.50
N CYS A 96 -0.40 3.03 -4.08
CA CYS A 96 -1.38 2.53 -5.04
C CYS A 96 -1.44 3.44 -6.27
N PRO A 97 -1.38 2.91 -7.50
CA PRO A 97 -1.32 3.72 -8.73
C PRO A 97 -2.69 4.22 -9.20
N VAL A 98 -3.75 4.07 -8.39
CA VAL A 98 -5.12 4.46 -8.74
C VAL A 98 -5.48 5.78 -8.05
N MET A 99 -6.47 5.78 -7.16
CA MET A 99 -7.01 7.01 -6.56
C MET A 99 -5.99 7.74 -5.69
N SER A 100 -5.19 7.01 -4.91
CA SER A 100 -4.15 7.62 -4.06
C SER A 100 -3.11 8.40 -4.86
N THR A 101 -2.68 7.89 -6.01
CA THR A 101 -1.71 8.59 -6.87
C THR A 101 -2.36 9.78 -7.58
N ILE A 102 -3.61 9.67 -8.03
CA ILE A 102 -4.35 10.80 -8.61
C ILE A 102 -4.49 11.92 -7.58
N LEU A 103 -4.89 11.60 -6.35
CA LEU A 103 -4.98 12.55 -5.25
C LEU A 103 -3.60 13.17 -4.93
N ALA A 104 -2.56 12.35 -4.81
CA ALA A 104 -1.21 12.82 -4.54
C ALA A 104 -0.68 13.78 -5.61
N ARG A 105 -0.96 13.52 -6.88
CA ARG A 105 -0.61 14.43 -7.98
C ARG A 105 -1.32 15.78 -7.87
N SER A 106 -2.59 15.79 -7.47
CA SER A 106 -3.33 17.02 -7.21
C SER A 106 -2.79 17.80 -6.00
N ILE A 107 -2.45 17.08 -4.93
CA ILE A 107 -1.87 17.66 -3.72
C ILE A 107 -0.49 18.26 -4.02
N ARG A 108 0.35 17.56 -4.76
CA ARG A 108 1.70 18.01 -5.12
C ARG A 108 1.72 19.39 -5.76
N GLU A 109 0.77 19.67 -6.66
CA GLU A 109 0.65 20.98 -7.33
C GLU A 109 0.36 22.13 -6.37
N VAL A 110 -0.21 21.84 -5.21
CA VAL A 110 -0.63 22.87 -4.24
C VAL A 110 0.36 23.05 -3.10
N ILE A 111 1.00 21.96 -2.62
CA ILE A 111 1.92 22.01 -1.47
C ILE A 111 3.40 21.97 -1.87
N ASP A 112 3.71 21.85 -3.16
CA ASP A 112 5.07 21.82 -3.71
C ASP A 112 5.95 20.75 -3.02
N ALA A 113 5.42 19.53 -2.89
CA ALA A 113 6.10 18.40 -2.30
C ALA A 113 6.44 17.35 -3.37
N PRO A 114 7.63 16.72 -3.30
CA PRO A 114 7.96 15.60 -4.18
C PRO A 114 7.04 14.41 -3.91
N LEU A 115 6.79 13.63 -4.96
CA LEU A 115 5.94 12.44 -4.95
C LEU A 115 6.75 11.20 -5.28
N VAL A 116 6.87 10.31 -4.31
CA VAL A 116 7.44 8.96 -4.45
C VAL A 116 6.30 7.96 -4.63
N PHE A 117 6.52 6.95 -5.47
CA PHE A 117 5.59 5.86 -5.68
C PHE A 117 6.27 4.52 -5.45
N THR A 118 5.63 3.61 -4.72
CA THR A 118 6.07 2.22 -4.58
C THR A 118 5.09 1.27 -5.24
N TYR A 119 5.61 0.47 -6.18
CA TYR A 119 4.87 -0.58 -6.87
C TYR A 119 4.96 -1.90 -6.11
N HIS A 120 3.81 -2.39 -5.61
CA HIS A 120 3.73 -3.59 -4.75
C HIS A 120 3.17 -4.81 -5.45
N THR A 121 2.18 -4.64 -6.34
CA THR A 121 1.35 -5.70 -6.89
C THR A 121 1.40 -5.76 -8.41
N LYS A 122 1.02 -6.92 -8.95
CA LYS A 122 0.85 -7.15 -10.38
C LYS A 122 -0.54 -6.67 -10.82
N PHE A 123 -0.66 -5.41 -11.17
CA PHE A 123 -1.92 -4.81 -11.59
C PHE A 123 -2.47 -5.35 -12.91
N ASP A 124 -1.64 -5.91 -13.79
CA ASP A 124 -2.08 -6.62 -14.99
C ASP A 124 -3.02 -7.77 -14.67
N VAL A 125 -2.73 -8.53 -13.61
CA VAL A 125 -3.59 -9.62 -13.12
C VAL A 125 -4.92 -9.06 -12.59
N ASP A 126 -4.89 -8.00 -11.81
CA ASP A 126 -6.07 -7.39 -11.24
C ASP A 126 -6.95 -6.75 -12.31
N VAL A 127 -6.35 -6.05 -13.27
CA VAL A 127 -7.07 -5.47 -14.43
C VAL A 127 -7.70 -6.56 -15.28
N ALA A 128 -7.00 -7.68 -15.53
CA ALA A 128 -7.54 -8.81 -16.30
C ALA A 128 -8.76 -9.46 -15.62
N LYS A 129 -8.82 -9.46 -14.29
CA LYS A 129 -9.97 -9.98 -13.52
C LYS A 129 -11.18 -9.04 -13.52
N LEU A 130 -10.93 -7.72 -13.45
CA LEU A 130 -11.98 -6.71 -13.27
C LEU A 130 -12.56 -6.20 -14.59
N ILE A 131 -11.74 -6.16 -15.65
CA ILE A 131 -12.09 -5.52 -16.91
C ILE A 131 -12.16 -6.59 -18.01
N ARG A 132 -13.30 -6.63 -18.71
CA ARG A 132 -13.48 -7.50 -19.86
C ARG A 132 -13.09 -6.75 -21.15
N GLY A 133 -12.40 -7.45 -22.03
CA GLY A 133 -11.99 -6.94 -23.32
C GLY A 133 -10.57 -6.39 -23.33
N LYS A 134 -9.79 -6.88 -24.31
CA LYS A 134 -8.35 -6.58 -24.43
C LYS A 134 -8.07 -5.08 -24.55
N LEU A 135 -8.84 -4.37 -25.34
CA LEU A 135 -8.65 -2.93 -25.56
C LEU A 135 -8.84 -2.11 -24.29
N LEU A 136 -9.88 -2.44 -23.49
CA LEU A 136 -10.15 -1.77 -22.23
C LEU A 136 -9.09 -2.10 -21.18
N GLN A 137 -8.60 -3.34 -21.14
CA GLN A 137 -7.49 -3.75 -20.27
C GLN A 137 -6.20 -2.99 -20.61
N GLU A 138 -5.84 -2.90 -21.87
CA GLU A 138 -4.66 -2.15 -22.35
C GLU A 138 -4.78 -0.66 -22.03
N SER A 139 -5.97 -0.08 -22.20
CA SER A 139 -6.22 1.32 -21.84
C SER A 139 -6.10 1.56 -20.35
N ALA A 140 -6.61 0.65 -19.51
CA ALA A 140 -6.48 0.74 -18.06
C ALA A 140 -5.02 0.64 -17.62
N LEU A 141 -4.25 -0.29 -18.16
CA LEU A 141 -2.81 -0.44 -17.87
C LEU A 141 -2.02 0.79 -18.33
N TYR A 142 -2.36 1.35 -19.49
CA TYR A 142 -1.76 2.60 -19.95
C TYR A 142 -2.00 3.76 -18.97
N LEU A 143 -3.21 3.91 -18.47
CA LEU A 143 -3.54 4.95 -17.48
C LEU A 143 -2.79 4.73 -16.16
N LEU A 144 -2.65 3.49 -15.70
CA LEU A 144 -1.86 3.17 -14.52
C LEU A 144 -0.38 3.52 -14.72
N ALA A 145 0.21 3.11 -15.82
CA ALA A 145 1.61 3.41 -16.16
C ALA A 145 1.84 4.92 -16.32
N SER A 146 0.92 5.64 -16.93
CA SER A 146 0.94 7.10 -17.05
C SER A 146 0.89 7.79 -15.68
N ASN A 147 0.05 7.30 -14.79
CA ASN A 147 -0.08 7.83 -13.44
C ASN A 147 1.21 7.62 -12.62
N ILE A 148 1.82 6.45 -12.74
CA ILE A 148 3.12 6.13 -12.12
C ILE A 148 4.23 7.02 -12.71
N SER A 149 4.25 7.21 -14.02
CA SER A 149 5.24 8.04 -14.73
C SER A 149 5.21 9.51 -14.33
N ALA A 150 4.12 9.98 -13.76
CA ALA A 150 3.98 11.34 -13.26
C ALA A 150 4.65 11.54 -11.88
N CYS A 151 5.07 10.49 -11.21
CA CYS A 151 5.77 10.57 -9.93
C CYS A 151 7.24 10.96 -10.12
N ASP A 152 7.82 11.61 -9.12
CA ASP A 152 9.21 12.08 -9.16
C ASP A 152 10.21 10.93 -8.99
N GLU A 153 9.86 9.94 -8.19
CA GLU A 153 10.67 8.74 -7.97
C GLU A 153 9.79 7.50 -7.84
N VAL A 154 10.23 6.39 -8.41
CA VAL A 154 9.50 5.12 -8.43
C VAL A 154 10.34 4.02 -7.79
N TRP A 155 9.75 3.34 -6.82
CA TRP A 155 10.31 2.17 -6.16
C TRP A 155 9.52 0.93 -6.52
N VAL A 156 10.21 -0.20 -6.54
CA VAL A 156 9.61 -1.53 -6.72
C VAL A 156 10.09 -2.44 -5.58
N VAL A 157 9.22 -3.30 -5.09
CA VAL A 157 9.52 -4.13 -3.90
C VAL A 157 10.39 -5.35 -4.22
N SER A 158 10.60 -5.66 -5.48
CA SER A 158 11.46 -6.74 -5.95
C SER A 158 11.84 -6.55 -7.41
N ARG A 159 12.82 -7.28 -7.89
CA ARG A 159 13.15 -7.31 -9.33
C ARG A 159 11.96 -7.77 -10.17
N GLY A 160 11.25 -8.82 -9.73
CA GLY A 160 10.06 -9.31 -10.42
C GLY A 160 8.93 -8.27 -10.49
N ALA A 161 8.74 -7.47 -9.44
CA ALA A 161 7.81 -6.34 -9.48
C ALA A 161 8.25 -5.28 -10.51
N GLY A 162 9.54 -4.99 -10.62
CA GLY A 162 10.10 -4.09 -11.62
C GLY A 162 9.90 -4.58 -13.05
N GLU A 163 10.14 -5.87 -13.31
CA GLU A 163 9.88 -6.49 -14.61
C GLU A 163 8.39 -6.44 -14.98
N ASN A 164 7.50 -6.70 -14.03
CA ASN A 164 6.07 -6.55 -14.23
C ASN A 164 5.68 -5.10 -14.53
N LEU A 165 6.24 -4.14 -13.81
CA LEU A 165 6.02 -2.72 -14.05
C LEU A 165 6.45 -2.31 -15.47
N ARG A 166 7.57 -2.81 -15.96
CA ARG A 166 8.00 -2.64 -17.37
C ARG A 166 6.98 -3.22 -18.32
N SER A 167 6.48 -4.42 -18.07
CA SER A 167 5.53 -5.11 -18.95
C SER A 167 4.19 -4.42 -19.08
N ILE A 168 3.77 -3.64 -18.07
CA ILE A 168 2.52 -2.85 -18.14
C ILE A 168 2.70 -1.47 -18.78
N GLY A 169 3.91 -1.11 -19.19
CA GLY A 169 4.18 0.09 -19.99
C GLY A 169 4.90 1.23 -19.29
N TYR A 170 5.44 1.01 -18.08
CA TYR A 170 6.30 2.00 -17.42
C TYR A 170 7.73 1.92 -17.99
N HIS A 171 8.25 3.02 -18.50
CA HIS A 171 9.58 3.09 -19.16
C HIS A 171 10.59 3.96 -18.40
N GLY A 172 10.20 4.56 -17.27
CA GLY A 172 11.08 5.38 -16.44
C GLY A 172 12.05 4.55 -15.58
N ASP A 173 12.90 5.23 -14.85
CA ASP A 173 13.79 4.60 -13.88
C ASP A 173 13.04 4.15 -12.63
N TYR A 174 13.54 3.12 -11.97
CA TYR A 174 13.04 2.68 -10.68
C TYR A 174 14.17 2.13 -9.79
N TYR A 175 13.94 2.14 -8.49
CA TYR A 175 14.82 1.53 -7.49
C TYR A 175 14.15 0.32 -6.86
N VAL A 176 14.93 -0.74 -6.61
CA VAL A 176 14.44 -1.88 -5.83
C VAL A 176 14.55 -1.53 -4.35
N MET A 177 13.40 -1.43 -3.69
CA MET A 177 13.26 -1.15 -2.27
C MET A 177 12.40 -2.23 -1.64
N GLU A 178 13.05 -3.25 -1.08
CA GLU A 178 12.36 -4.41 -0.51
C GLU A 178 11.53 -4.00 0.72
N ASN A 179 10.39 -4.65 0.90
CA ASN A 179 9.58 -4.46 2.10
C ASN A 179 10.27 -5.06 3.32
N GLY A 180 10.15 -4.37 4.44
CA GLY A 180 10.52 -4.90 5.75
C GLY A 180 9.40 -5.72 6.37
N VAL A 181 9.75 -6.50 7.37
CA VAL A 181 8.81 -7.25 8.21
C VAL A 181 9.02 -6.91 9.67
N ASP A 182 7.93 -6.84 10.42
CA ASP A 182 7.95 -6.64 11.86
C ASP A 182 7.99 -8.00 12.57
N MET A 183 9.14 -8.67 12.46
CA MET A 183 9.37 -9.95 13.12
C MET A 183 10.64 -9.89 13.96
N PRO A 184 10.63 -10.46 15.18
CA PRO A 184 11.83 -10.52 16.00
C PRO A 184 12.92 -11.35 15.28
N ARG A 185 14.16 -10.87 15.40
CA ARG A 185 15.32 -11.61 14.87
C ARG A 185 15.69 -12.76 15.80
N GLY A 186 16.08 -13.89 15.22
CA GLY A 186 16.56 -15.04 15.95
C GLY A 186 15.62 -16.24 15.86
N ARG A 187 15.93 -17.25 16.65
CA ARG A 187 15.08 -18.44 16.80
C ARG A 187 14.23 -18.31 18.04
N VAL A 188 12.98 -18.72 17.94
CA VAL A 188 12.12 -18.92 19.12
C VAL A 188 12.68 -20.08 19.95
N SER A 189 12.38 -20.08 21.24
CA SER A 189 12.79 -21.14 22.16
C SER A 189 12.06 -22.47 21.83
N GLU A 190 12.67 -23.60 22.21
CA GLU A 190 12.05 -24.91 22.05
C GLU A 190 10.69 -24.98 22.77
N ALA A 191 10.59 -24.37 23.95
CA ALA A 191 9.34 -24.29 24.71
C ALA A 191 8.23 -23.53 23.95
N GLU A 192 8.56 -22.46 23.25
CA GLU A 192 7.61 -21.72 22.42
C GLU A 192 7.17 -22.54 21.20
N VAL A 193 8.08 -23.29 20.59
CA VAL A 193 7.75 -24.22 19.48
C VAL A 193 6.78 -25.30 19.96
N ILE A 194 7.09 -25.95 21.08
CA ILE A 194 6.23 -26.98 21.68
C ILE A 194 4.83 -26.41 21.99
N ALA A 195 4.77 -25.23 22.60
CA ALA A 195 3.49 -24.57 22.90
C ALA A 195 2.69 -24.24 21.63
N ALA A 196 3.33 -23.73 20.59
CA ALA A 196 2.69 -23.36 19.32
C ALA A 196 2.21 -24.57 18.51
N THR A 197 2.82 -25.75 18.72
CA THR A 197 2.50 -26.96 17.96
C THR A 197 1.70 -28.00 18.78
N ALA A 198 1.34 -27.68 20.02
CA ALA A 198 0.68 -28.61 20.94
C ALA A 198 -0.64 -29.19 20.42
N ASP A 199 -1.38 -28.42 19.61
CA ASP A 199 -2.67 -28.83 19.04
C ASP A 199 -2.54 -29.54 17.68
N TYR A 200 -1.30 -29.76 17.19
CA TYR A 200 -1.04 -30.38 15.91
C TYR A 200 -0.34 -31.72 16.09
N ASP A 201 -0.87 -32.74 15.45
CA ASP A 201 -0.21 -34.07 15.39
C ASP A 201 0.86 -34.03 14.29
N LEU A 202 2.05 -33.53 14.64
CA LEU A 202 3.18 -33.43 13.73
C LEU A 202 4.03 -34.71 13.83
N PRO A 203 4.18 -35.49 12.73
CA PRO A 203 4.97 -36.70 12.76
C PRO A 203 6.45 -36.40 13.03
N GLU A 204 7.07 -37.22 13.86
CA GLU A 204 8.51 -37.13 14.13
C GLU A 204 9.35 -37.56 12.90
N GLY A 205 10.48 -36.89 12.68
CA GLY A 205 11.47 -37.27 11.68
C GLY A 205 11.09 -37.00 10.22
N VAL A 206 10.00 -36.28 9.97
CA VAL A 206 9.58 -35.84 8.62
C VAL A 206 9.70 -34.34 8.45
N PRO A 207 10.01 -33.84 7.23
CA PRO A 207 9.97 -32.42 6.95
C PRO A 207 8.55 -31.86 7.10
N VAL A 208 8.43 -30.74 7.79
CA VAL A 208 7.16 -29.99 7.93
C VAL A 208 7.22 -28.73 7.06
N PHE A 209 6.26 -28.59 6.16
CA PHE A 209 6.13 -27.43 5.30
C PHE A 209 4.97 -26.57 5.80
N LEU A 210 5.25 -25.29 6.08
CA LEU A 210 4.26 -24.30 6.51
C LEU A 210 3.96 -23.37 5.33
N PHE A 211 2.68 -23.24 4.97
CA PHE A 211 2.19 -22.22 4.06
C PHE A 211 1.41 -21.16 4.84
N VAL A 212 1.80 -19.90 4.66
CA VAL A 212 1.12 -18.75 5.26
C VAL A 212 0.66 -17.82 4.15
N GLY A 213 -0.64 -17.59 4.02
CA GLY A 213 -1.20 -16.73 2.99
C GLY A 213 -2.72 -16.73 2.96
N ARG A 214 -3.30 -15.87 2.14
CA ARG A 214 -4.75 -15.90 1.90
C ARG A 214 -5.10 -17.10 1.02
N MET A 215 -6.11 -17.87 1.44
CA MET A 215 -6.67 -18.95 0.62
C MET A 215 -7.64 -18.35 -0.40
N MET A 216 -7.13 -18.03 -1.57
CA MET A 216 -7.91 -17.49 -2.68
C MET A 216 -7.68 -18.31 -3.94
N TRP A 217 -8.73 -18.45 -4.74
CA TRP A 217 -8.63 -19.02 -6.08
C TRP A 217 -8.06 -17.97 -7.04
N TYR A 218 -6.98 -18.29 -7.67
CA TYR A 218 -6.35 -17.47 -8.71
C TYR A 218 -6.67 -18.01 -10.10
#